data_0fd77494f7d4706723d014d3bbaa2205
#
_entry.id   0fd77494f7d4706723d014d3bbaa2205
#
_cell.length_a   1.000
_cell.length_b   1.000
_cell.length_c   1.000
_cell.angle_alpha   90.00
_cell.angle_beta   90.00
_cell.angle_gamma   90.00
#
_symmetry.space_group_name_H-M   'P 1'
#
loop_
_entity.id
_entity.type
_entity.pdbx_description
1 polymer ?
#
loop_
_entity_poly.entity_id
_entity_poly.type
_entity_poly.pdbx_seq_one_letter_code
_entity_poly.pdbx_strand_id
1 'polypeptide(L)'
;MKKTRNRRSLRPTSSLVRNALFNILGDIEGLNFLDLFAGTGQIGLEAERRGAKVIYVEKDPRRAMEIKKVAKGKVIRGDALRVLDRLEDRPHIIFADPPYSFNDYHRLIEKALGALSLGGIFVLEHSKKESFGADEERVYGDTILSFWRKRG
;
A
#
# COMPACT_ATOMS: atom_id res chain seq x y z
N MET A 1 5.73 -22.12 17.72
CA MET A 1 5.83 -21.36 16.52
C MET A 1 5.87 -19.87 16.73
N LYS A 2 6.68 -19.50 17.64
CA LYS A 2 6.84 -18.10 17.96
C LYS A 2 7.48 -17.33 16.84
N LYS A 3 8.26 -18.01 16.02
CA LYS A 3 8.92 -17.37 14.88
C LYS A 3 7.94 -16.81 13.87
N THR A 4 6.79 -17.46 13.75
CA THR A 4 5.78 -16.99 12.81
C THR A 4 5.32 -15.60 13.17
N ARG A 5 5.15 -15.34 14.45
CA ARG A 5 4.70 -14.06 14.92
C ARG A 5 5.72 -12.96 14.66
N ASN A 6 7.00 -13.27 14.90
CA ASN A 6 8.06 -12.29 14.67
C ASN A 6 8.21 -11.94 13.20
N ARG A 7 7.97 -12.89 12.33
CA ARG A 7 8.08 -12.64 10.91
C ARG A 7 6.89 -11.92 10.31
N ARG A 8 5.80 -11.84 11.07
CA ARG A 8 4.58 -11.25 10.54
C ARG A 8 4.75 -9.82 10.10
N SER A 9 5.48 -8.99 10.85
CA SER A 9 5.69 -7.60 10.49
C SER A 9 6.61 -7.43 9.29
N LEU A 10 7.41 -8.47 8.96
CA LEU A 10 8.32 -8.46 7.83
C LEU A 10 7.82 -9.31 6.67
N ARG A 11 6.73 -10.02 6.87
CA ARG A 11 6.25 -10.95 5.89
C ARG A 11 5.69 -10.22 4.68
N PRO A 12 6.17 -10.53 3.49
CA PRO A 12 5.60 -9.91 2.30
C PRO A 12 4.18 -10.39 2.05
N THR A 13 3.44 -9.61 1.29
CA THR A 13 2.10 -9.99 0.86
C THR A 13 2.18 -11.31 0.09
N SER A 14 1.27 -12.23 0.37
CA SER A 14 1.26 -13.52 -0.31
C SER A 14 1.02 -13.36 -1.80
N SER A 15 1.48 -14.36 -2.57
CA SER A 15 1.26 -14.36 -4.03
C SER A 15 -0.21 -14.27 -4.38
N LEU A 16 -1.05 -14.98 -3.62
CA LEU A 16 -2.49 -14.97 -3.86
C LEU A 16 -3.07 -13.57 -3.74
N VAL A 17 -2.74 -12.89 -2.65
CA VAL A 17 -3.26 -11.54 -2.40
C VAL A 17 -2.69 -10.56 -3.41
N ARG A 18 -1.40 -10.67 -3.72
CA ARG A 18 -0.75 -9.79 -4.69
C ARG A 18 -1.40 -9.93 -6.07
N ASN A 19 -1.60 -11.16 -6.52
CA ASN A 19 -2.23 -11.39 -7.81
C ASN A 19 -3.66 -10.86 -7.83
N ALA A 20 -4.39 -11.08 -6.74
CA ALA A 20 -5.75 -10.57 -6.63
C ALA A 20 -5.78 -9.05 -6.72
N LEU A 21 -4.87 -8.39 -6.01
CA LEU A 21 -4.78 -6.93 -6.03
C LEU A 21 -4.61 -6.41 -7.45
N PHE A 22 -3.63 -6.93 -8.19
CA PHE A 22 -3.36 -6.42 -9.52
C PHE A 22 -4.43 -6.82 -10.54
N ASN A 23 -5.09 -7.94 -10.34
CA ASN A 23 -6.25 -8.29 -11.17
C ASN A 23 -7.38 -7.28 -10.99
N ILE A 24 -7.61 -6.86 -9.76
CA ILE A 24 -8.65 -5.88 -9.45
C ILE A 24 -8.29 -4.52 -10.03
N LEU A 25 -7.03 -4.11 -9.91
CA LEU A 25 -6.58 -2.81 -10.40
C LEU A 25 -6.61 -2.71 -11.92
N GLY A 26 -6.39 -3.83 -12.61
CA GLY A 26 -6.39 -3.85 -14.07
C GLY A 26 -5.17 -3.16 -14.66
N ASP A 27 -5.36 -2.43 -15.76
CA ASP A 27 -4.27 -1.76 -16.45
C ASP A 27 -3.88 -0.50 -15.69
N ILE A 28 -2.64 -0.47 -15.22
CA ILE A 28 -2.12 0.65 -14.44
C ILE A 28 -0.96 1.36 -15.14
N GLU A 29 -0.72 1.06 -16.39
CA GLU A 29 0.39 1.65 -17.12
C GLU A 29 0.29 3.18 -17.10
N GLY A 30 1.39 3.84 -16.74
CA GLY A 30 1.45 5.31 -16.71
C GLY A 30 0.80 5.94 -15.49
N LEU A 31 0.12 5.16 -14.65
CA LEU A 31 -0.54 5.73 -13.48
C LEU A 31 0.44 5.91 -12.32
N ASN A 32 0.17 6.91 -11.50
CA ASN A 32 0.95 7.17 -10.30
C ASN A 32 0.47 6.27 -9.17
N PHE A 33 1.39 5.48 -8.62
CA PHE A 33 1.12 4.47 -7.61
C PHE A 33 1.93 4.79 -6.36
N LEU A 34 1.28 4.92 -5.22
CA LEU A 34 1.93 5.20 -3.94
C LEU A 34 1.87 3.94 -3.08
N ASP A 35 3.04 3.39 -2.75
CA ASP A 35 3.17 2.19 -1.92
C ASP A 35 3.55 2.61 -0.51
N LEU A 36 2.55 2.72 0.36
CA LEU A 36 2.75 3.09 1.76
C LEU A 36 3.11 1.85 2.56
N PHE A 37 4.00 2.02 3.55
CA PHE A 37 4.51 0.89 4.35
C PHE A 37 5.11 -0.15 3.43
N ALA A 38 6.01 0.29 2.55
CA ALA A 38 6.45 -0.54 1.43
C ALA A 38 7.17 -1.84 1.81
N GLY A 39 7.78 -1.89 2.99
CA GLY A 39 8.42 -3.11 3.48
C GLY A 39 9.51 -3.61 2.56
N THR A 40 9.29 -4.75 1.92
CA THR A 40 10.24 -5.31 0.95
C THR A 40 10.14 -4.64 -0.41
N GLY A 41 9.11 -3.82 -0.62
CA GLY A 41 8.89 -3.15 -1.90
C GLY A 41 8.22 -4.01 -2.94
N GLN A 42 7.77 -5.20 -2.55
CA GLN A 42 7.25 -6.20 -3.46
C GLN A 42 6.05 -5.71 -4.29
N ILE A 43 5.14 -4.99 -3.66
CA ILE A 43 3.95 -4.48 -4.34
C ILE A 43 4.33 -3.38 -5.33
N GLY A 44 5.11 -2.41 -4.89
CA GLY A 44 5.54 -1.33 -5.78
C GLY A 44 6.38 -1.82 -6.93
N LEU A 45 7.25 -2.81 -6.69
CA LEU A 45 8.07 -3.38 -7.75
C LEU A 45 7.20 -4.09 -8.80
N GLU A 46 6.13 -4.76 -8.37
CA GLU A 46 5.21 -5.35 -9.32
C GLU A 46 4.46 -4.28 -10.10
N ALA A 47 4.08 -3.20 -9.44
CA ALA A 47 3.44 -2.07 -10.11
C ALA A 47 4.37 -1.48 -11.18
N GLU A 48 5.67 -1.35 -10.87
CA GLU A 48 6.64 -0.88 -11.85
C GLU A 48 6.72 -1.80 -13.06
N ARG A 49 6.72 -3.11 -12.83
CA ARG A 49 6.75 -4.07 -13.94
C ARG A 49 5.53 -3.92 -14.84
N ARG A 50 4.43 -3.42 -14.31
CA ARG A 50 3.21 -3.18 -15.07
C ARG A 50 3.10 -1.76 -15.62
N GLY A 51 4.19 -1.00 -15.53
CA GLY A 51 4.27 0.31 -16.16
C GLY A 51 3.84 1.48 -15.31
N ALA A 52 3.51 1.27 -14.04
CA ALA A 52 3.13 2.37 -13.17
C ALA A 52 4.34 3.17 -12.73
N LYS A 53 4.11 4.43 -12.38
CA LYS A 53 5.13 5.30 -11.79
C LYS A 53 4.96 5.23 -10.28
N VAL A 54 5.94 4.66 -9.60
CA VAL A 54 5.80 4.29 -8.19
C VAL A 54 6.60 5.19 -7.28
N ILE A 55 5.98 5.59 -6.16
CA ILE A 55 6.67 6.19 -5.03
C ILE A 55 6.50 5.22 -3.88
N TYR A 56 7.62 4.85 -3.27
CA TYR A 56 7.63 3.97 -2.10
C TYR A 56 7.83 4.78 -0.85
N VAL A 57 7.07 4.48 0.20
CA VAL A 57 7.25 5.12 1.51
C VAL A 57 7.58 4.01 2.51
N GLU A 58 8.75 4.12 3.11
CA GLU A 58 9.21 3.14 4.07
C GLU A 58 9.94 3.85 5.21
N LYS A 59 9.54 3.56 6.43
CA LYS A 59 10.08 4.21 7.61
C LYS A 59 11.43 3.64 8.01
N ASP A 60 11.61 2.34 7.85
CA ASP A 60 12.86 1.67 8.27
C ASP A 60 13.98 1.99 7.29
N PRO A 61 15.11 2.56 7.77
CA PRO A 61 16.18 2.99 6.88
C PRO A 61 16.79 1.86 6.06
N ARG A 62 16.94 0.68 6.66
CA ARG A 62 17.54 -0.45 5.97
C ARG A 62 16.63 -0.94 4.85
N ARG A 63 15.34 -1.06 5.12
CA ARG A 63 14.39 -1.49 4.09
C ARG A 63 14.29 -0.47 2.98
N ALA A 64 14.25 0.80 3.33
CA ALA A 64 14.21 1.86 2.32
C ALA A 64 15.44 1.78 1.40
N MET A 65 16.61 1.53 1.98
CA MET A 65 17.82 1.38 1.19
C MET A 65 17.78 0.16 0.27
N GLU A 66 17.24 -0.96 0.76
CA GLU A 66 17.13 -2.16 -0.06
C GLU A 66 16.18 -1.94 -1.23
N ILE A 67 15.05 -1.27 -1.01
CA ILE A 67 14.14 -0.96 -2.11
C ILE A 67 14.85 -0.07 -3.12
N LYS A 68 15.59 0.92 -2.65
CA LYS A 68 16.25 1.88 -3.52
C LYS A 68 17.25 1.21 -4.47
N LYS A 69 17.83 0.11 -4.06
CA LYS A 69 18.80 -0.61 -4.90
C LYS A 69 18.16 -1.23 -6.14
N VAL A 70 16.88 -1.55 -6.09
CA VAL A 70 16.21 -2.29 -7.17
C VAL A 70 15.07 -1.53 -7.83
N ALA A 71 14.52 -0.52 -7.17
CA ALA A 71 13.37 0.22 -7.68
C ALA A 71 13.81 1.28 -8.67
N LYS A 72 12.95 1.54 -9.67
CA LYS A 72 13.13 2.67 -10.58
C LYS A 72 12.50 3.93 -9.98
N GLY A 73 11.43 3.75 -9.21
CA GLY A 73 10.69 4.86 -8.64
C GLY A 73 11.39 5.46 -7.43
N LYS A 74 10.82 6.55 -6.96
CA LYS A 74 11.34 7.30 -5.83
C LYS A 74 11.05 6.55 -4.53
N VAL A 75 12.03 6.54 -3.63
CA VAL A 75 11.86 5.96 -2.30
C VAL A 75 11.95 7.09 -1.28
N ILE A 76 10.89 7.25 -0.49
CA ILE A 76 10.85 8.23 0.58
C ILE A 76 10.97 7.49 1.90
N ARG A 77 12.03 7.78 2.64
CA ARG A 77 12.20 7.26 3.97
C ARG A 77 11.43 8.16 4.93
N GLY A 78 10.35 7.64 5.49
CA GLY A 78 9.54 8.46 6.37
C GLY A 78 8.27 7.79 6.82
N ASP A 79 7.53 8.54 7.60
CA ASP A 79 6.25 8.11 8.16
C ASP A 79 5.14 8.28 7.13
N ALA A 80 4.34 7.24 6.94
CA ALA A 80 3.29 7.25 5.91
C ALA A 80 2.31 8.41 6.07
N LEU A 81 1.86 8.66 7.29
CA LEU A 81 0.87 9.73 7.51
C LEU A 81 1.44 11.10 7.19
N ARG A 82 2.70 11.32 7.54
CA ARG A 82 3.35 12.60 7.24
C ARG A 82 3.59 12.78 5.76
N VAL A 83 3.98 11.71 5.08
CA VAL A 83 4.19 11.79 3.64
C VAL A 83 2.89 12.12 2.91
N LEU A 84 1.77 11.53 3.35
CA LEU A 84 0.48 11.83 2.74
C LEU A 84 0.13 13.32 2.81
N ASP A 85 0.57 14.01 3.86
CA ASP A 85 0.32 15.45 3.99
C ASP A 85 1.19 16.31 3.08
N ARG A 86 2.25 15.73 2.49
CA ARG A 86 3.27 16.49 1.77
C ARG A 86 3.43 16.10 0.32
N LEU A 87 2.50 15.28 -0.20
CA LEU A 87 2.58 14.87 -1.59
C LEU A 87 2.36 16.06 -2.52
N GLU A 88 3.21 16.16 -3.54
CA GLU A 88 3.09 17.22 -4.54
C GLU A 88 2.03 16.87 -5.57
N ASP A 89 2.04 15.63 -6.03
CA ASP A 89 1.10 15.15 -7.02
C ASP A 89 0.10 14.21 -6.39
N ARG A 90 -1.11 14.16 -6.94
CA ARG A 90 -2.14 13.27 -6.45
C ARG A 90 -2.02 11.91 -7.10
N PRO A 91 -1.77 10.85 -6.32
CA PRO A 91 -1.68 9.51 -6.91
C PRO A 91 -3.04 9.01 -7.39
N HIS A 92 -2.98 8.15 -8.39
CA HIS A 92 -4.18 7.45 -8.88
C HIS A 92 -4.50 6.23 -8.02
N ILE A 93 -3.46 5.62 -7.46
CA ILE A 93 -3.58 4.42 -6.65
C ILE A 93 -2.73 4.59 -5.40
N ILE A 94 -3.32 4.32 -4.24
CA ILE A 94 -2.58 4.25 -2.98
C ILE A 94 -2.82 2.87 -2.41
N PHE A 95 -1.74 2.15 -2.11
CA PHE A 95 -1.79 0.86 -1.45
C PHE A 95 -1.12 0.98 -0.08
N ALA A 96 -1.73 0.40 0.95
CA ALA A 96 -1.16 0.39 2.28
C ALA A 96 -1.29 -0.98 2.91
N ASP A 97 -0.19 -1.47 3.49
CA ASP A 97 -0.16 -2.70 4.27
C ASP A 97 0.57 -2.38 5.57
N PRO A 98 -0.12 -1.72 6.52
CA PRO A 98 0.53 -1.28 7.74
C PRO A 98 1.02 -2.46 8.58
N PRO A 99 2.08 -2.25 9.38
CA PRO A 99 2.55 -3.32 10.25
C PRO A 99 1.52 -3.64 11.32
N TYR A 100 1.69 -4.81 11.91
CA TYR A 100 0.76 -5.32 12.90
C TYR A 100 0.51 -4.34 14.05
N SER A 101 1.53 -3.56 14.41
CA SER A 101 1.44 -2.61 15.52
C SER A 101 0.74 -1.30 15.16
N PHE A 102 0.45 -1.07 13.89
CA PHE A 102 -0.20 0.17 13.47
C PHE A 102 -1.64 0.22 13.99
N ASN A 103 -2.04 1.37 14.52
CA ASN A 103 -3.39 1.49 15.09
C ASN A 103 -4.12 2.78 14.71
N ASP A 104 -3.58 3.56 13.78
CA ASP A 104 -4.17 4.85 13.42
C ASP A 104 -4.88 4.79 12.08
N TYR A 105 -5.75 3.78 11.93
CA TYR A 105 -6.40 3.50 10.64
C TYR A 105 -7.33 4.61 10.18
N HIS A 106 -8.03 5.27 11.10
CA HIS A 106 -8.93 6.36 10.71
C HIS A 106 -8.19 7.48 10.01
N ARG A 107 -7.07 7.88 10.57
CA ARG A 107 -6.28 8.94 9.96
C ARG A 107 -5.66 8.51 8.64
N LEU A 108 -5.22 7.26 8.58
CA LEU A 108 -4.66 6.73 7.34
C LEU A 108 -5.69 6.79 6.22
N ILE A 109 -6.89 6.29 6.47
CA ILE A 109 -7.95 6.26 5.47
C ILE A 109 -8.32 7.68 5.05
N GLU A 110 -8.51 8.55 6.01
CA GLU A 110 -8.87 9.95 5.75
C GLU A 110 -7.82 10.65 4.90
N LYS A 111 -6.56 10.52 5.28
CA LYS A 111 -5.45 11.17 4.57
C LYS A 111 -5.24 10.58 3.19
N ALA A 112 -5.37 9.26 3.05
CA ALA A 112 -5.22 8.61 1.76
C ALA A 112 -6.30 9.07 0.80
N LEU A 113 -7.56 9.09 1.25
CA LEU A 113 -8.65 9.56 0.41
C LEU A 113 -8.49 11.02 0.04
N GLY A 114 -7.99 11.83 1.00
CA GLY A 114 -7.72 13.24 0.71
C GLY A 114 -6.64 13.45 -0.33
N ALA A 115 -5.64 12.57 -0.36
CA ALA A 115 -4.50 12.69 -1.26
C ALA A 115 -4.78 12.18 -2.67
N LEU A 116 -5.71 11.24 -2.83
CA LEU A 116 -5.99 10.63 -4.13
C LEU A 116 -6.50 11.64 -5.15
N SER A 117 -6.19 11.39 -6.41
CA SER A 117 -6.87 12.09 -7.50
C SER A 117 -8.30 11.60 -7.61
N LEU A 118 -9.18 12.43 -8.19
CA LEU A 118 -10.57 12.02 -8.41
C LEU A 118 -10.60 10.78 -9.28
N GLY A 119 -11.44 9.82 -8.91
CA GLY A 119 -11.51 8.54 -9.59
C GLY A 119 -10.43 7.56 -9.16
N GLY A 120 -9.50 8.00 -8.30
CA GLY A 120 -8.45 7.13 -7.79
C GLY A 120 -8.97 6.11 -6.80
N ILE A 121 -8.12 5.16 -6.45
CA ILE A 121 -8.49 4.06 -5.58
C ILE A 121 -7.47 3.90 -4.45
N PHE A 122 -7.98 3.74 -3.23
CA PHE A 122 -7.16 3.40 -2.07
C PHE A 122 -7.43 1.96 -1.71
N VAL A 123 -6.37 1.18 -1.56
CA VAL A 123 -6.45 -0.23 -1.17
C VAL A 123 -5.71 -0.43 0.14
N LEU A 124 -6.39 -1.00 1.11
CA LEU A 124 -5.83 -1.30 2.42
C LEU A 124 -5.86 -2.80 2.65
N GLU A 125 -4.69 -3.35 2.93
CA GLU A 125 -4.58 -4.75 3.33
C GLU A 125 -4.59 -4.80 4.86
N HIS A 126 -5.48 -5.61 5.43
CA HIS A 126 -5.60 -5.66 6.89
C HIS A 126 -6.16 -7.01 7.33
N SER A 127 -6.17 -7.21 8.65
CA SER A 127 -6.72 -8.42 9.25
C SER A 127 -8.23 -8.45 9.14
N LYS A 128 -8.78 -9.64 9.01
CA LYS A 128 -10.24 -9.78 8.92
C LYS A 128 -10.95 -9.51 10.25
N LYS A 129 -10.20 -9.24 11.32
CA LYS A 129 -10.80 -8.86 12.59
C LYS A 129 -11.30 -7.43 12.60
N GLU A 130 -10.96 -6.66 11.56
CA GLU A 130 -11.31 -5.24 11.50
C GLU A 130 -12.17 -4.95 10.30
N SER A 131 -13.02 -3.94 10.42
CA SER A 131 -13.85 -3.46 9.32
C SER A 131 -13.85 -1.95 9.36
N PHE A 132 -13.73 -1.33 8.17
CA PHE A 132 -13.54 0.11 8.07
C PHE A 132 -14.59 0.80 7.19
N GLY A 133 -15.65 0.10 6.82
CA GLY A 133 -16.70 0.71 6.00
C GLY A 133 -16.26 1.05 4.59
N ALA A 134 -15.41 0.22 4.01
CA ALA A 134 -14.94 0.43 2.65
C ALA A 134 -16.06 0.23 1.63
N ASP A 135 -15.86 0.76 0.41
CA ASP A 135 -16.80 0.56 -0.67
C ASP A 135 -16.91 -0.92 -1.04
N GLU A 136 -15.80 -1.64 -0.94
CA GLU A 136 -15.76 -3.06 -1.26
C GLU A 136 -14.71 -3.75 -0.41
N GLU A 137 -14.97 -5.00 -0.02
CA GLU A 137 -14.01 -5.82 0.73
C GLU A 137 -13.91 -7.17 0.08
N ARG A 138 -12.70 -7.71 0.02
CA ARG A 138 -12.45 -9.05 -0.48
C ARG A 138 -11.61 -9.81 0.54
N VAL A 139 -12.06 -11.02 0.88
CA VAL A 139 -11.45 -11.81 1.95
C VAL A 139 -10.58 -12.91 1.35
N TYR A 140 -9.35 -12.99 1.82
CA TYR A 140 -8.38 -14.02 1.41
C TYR A 140 -7.79 -14.62 2.68
N GLY A 141 -8.37 -15.73 3.15
CA GLY A 141 -7.93 -16.33 4.41
C GLY A 141 -8.15 -15.37 5.57
N ASP A 142 -7.08 -15.01 6.24
CA ASP A 142 -7.15 -14.07 7.38
C ASP A 142 -6.91 -12.63 6.96
N THR A 143 -6.77 -12.38 5.69
CA THR A 143 -6.45 -11.07 5.15
C THR A 143 -7.64 -10.51 4.37
N ILE A 144 -7.88 -9.22 4.51
CA ILE A 144 -8.88 -8.52 3.73
C ILE A 144 -8.18 -7.44 2.91
N LEU A 145 -8.61 -7.31 1.65
CA LEU A 145 -8.31 -6.12 0.86
C LEU A 145 -9.56 -5.26 0.84
N SER A 146 -9.46 -4.07 1.39
CA SER A 146 -10.55 -3.10 1.41
C SER A 146 -10.26 -2.00 0.40
N PHE A 147 -11.29 -1.60 -0.33
CA PHE A 147 -11.15 -0.66 -1.44
C PHE A 147 -12.07 0.53 -1.25
N TRP A 148 -11.54 1.71 -1.47
CA TRP A 148 -12.29 2.95 -1.51
C TRP A 148 -11.99 3.66 -2.83
N ARG A 149 -13.01 4.12 -3.52
CA ARG A 149 -12.83 4.91 -4.72
C ARG A 149 -13.19 6.36 -4.42
N LYS A 150 -12.31 7.27 -4.81
CA LYS A 150 -12.57 8.69 -4.55
C LYS A 150 -13.50 9.24 -5.60
N ARG A 151 -14.67 9.71 -5.14
CA ARG A 151 -15.69 10.31 -6.00
C ARG A 151 -15.66 11.82 -5.82
N GLY A 152 -16.05 12.51 -6.86
CA GLY A 152 -16.04 13.96 -6.89
C GLY A 152 -17.07 14.66 -6.05
#